data_b1e3ffd1e7539f22c294386663c5b07c
#
_entry.id   b1e3ffd1e7539f22c294386663c5b07c
#
_cell.length_a   1.000
_cell.length_b   1.000
_cell.length_c   1.000
_cell.angle_alpha   90.00
_cell.angle_beta   90.00
_cell.angle_gamma   90.00
#
_symmetry.space_group_name_H-M   'P 1'
#
loop_
_entity.id
_entity.type
_entity.pdbx_description
1 polymer ?
#
loop_
_entity_poly.entity_id
_entity_poly.type
_entity_poly.pdbx_seq_one_letter_code
_entity_poly.pdbx_strand_id
1 'polypeptide(L)'
;MSDKLAIGAVRSLKVDVLTETGWFDDARFKQNMAEYGGAEQTQYRIAWDPENAGGYAALLTVTSLDGDQRRILLDTGWSNDWMDYVFARHGVDRMLEGGEIDFMVLSHWHLDHYLGHRVDA
;
A
#
# COMPACT_ATOMS: atom_id res chain seq x y z
N MET A 1 -18.27 11.47 32.52
CA MET A 1 -18.98 11.05 31.28
C MET A 1 -17.94 10.90 30.18
N SER A 2 -17.81 9.73 29.62
CA SER A 2 -17.00 9.59 28.42
C SER A 2 -17.83 10.04 27.22
N ASP A 3 -17.40 11.08 26.52
CA ASP A 3 -17.95 11.45 25.24
C ASP A 3 -17.66 10.29 24.27
N LYS A 4 -18.69 9.58 23.90
CA LYS A 4 -18.56 8.53 22.87
C LYS A 4 -18.48 9.22 21.53
N LEU A 5 -17.36 9.08 20.85
CA LEU A 5 -17.25 9.45 19.46
C LEU A 5 -18.17 8.55 18.63
N ALA A 6 -19.18 9.14 18.00
CA ALA A 6 -20.02 8.42 17.06
C ALA A 6 -19.25 8.23 15.75
N ILE A 7 -18.68 7.04 15.56
CA ILE A 7 -18.14 6.60 14.29
C ILE A 7 -19.32 6.00 13.53
N GLY A 8 -19.67 6.54 12.38
CA GLY A 8 -20.79 6.05 11.59
C GLY A 8 -20.80 4.53 11.37
N ALA A 9 -21.91 4.01 10.91
CA ALA A 9 -22.08 2.61 10.59
C ALA A 9 -21.99 2.40 9.07
N VAL A 10 -21.48 1.23 8.67
CA VAL A 10 -21.44 0.80 7.28
C VAL A 10 -22.16 -0.54 7.12
N ARG A 11 -22.69 -0.79 5.93
CA ARG A 11 -23.27 -2.09 5.60
C ARG A 11 -22.22 -3.17 5.43
N SER A 12 -21.13 -2.81 4.74
CA SER A 12 -20.01 -3.72 4.52
C SER A 12 -18.70 -2.95 4.30
N LEU A 13 -17.63 -3.61 4.66
CA LEU A 13 -16.26 -3.23 4.33
C LEU A 13 -15.61 -4.42 3.64
N LYS A 14 -15.23 -4.25 2.37
CA LYS A 14 -14.40 -5.21 1.64
C LYS A 14 -12.97 -4.73 1.63
N VAL A 15 -12.04 -5.62 1.99
CA VAL A 15 -10.60 -5.35 1.95
C VAL A 15 -9.98 -6.28 0.93
N ASP A 16 -9.46 -5.72 -0.16
CA ASP A 16 -8.66 -6.43 -1.15
C ASP A 16 -7.19 -6.10 -0.91
N VAL A 17 -6.43 -7.03 -0.35
CA VAL A 17 -4.98 -6.87 -0.21
C VAL A 17 -4.36 -7.08 -1.59
N LEU A 18 -3.82 -6.02 -2.16
CA LEU A 18 -3.27 -6.02 -3.53
C LEU A 18 -1.87 -6.60 -3.56
N THR A 19 -1.08 -6.26 -2.57
CA THR A 19 0.29 -6.75 -2.38
C THR A 19 0.67 -6.69 -0.91
N GLU A 20 1.51 -7.62 -0.49
CA GLU A 20 2.01 -7.71 0.89
C GLU A 20 3.44 -7.20 0.97
N THR A 21 3.82 -6.73 2.16
CA THR A 21 5.21 -6.45 2.47
C THR A 21 5.99 -7.77 2.45
N GLY A 22 6.99 -7.85 1.62
CA GLY A 22 7.80 -9.04 1.49
C GLY A 22 8.91 -8.90 0.45
N TRP A 23 9.78 -9.86 0.44
CA TRP A 23 10.91 -9.94 -0.48
C TRP A 23 10.67 -11.09 -1.46
N PHE A 24 10.94 -10.85 -2.74
CA PHE A 24 10.79 -11.88 -3.76
C PHE A 24 11.89 -12.93 -3.66
N ASP A 25 13.08 -12.50 -3.22
CA ASP A 25 14.24 -13.35 -2.99
C ASP A 25 14.85 -13.08 -1.60
N ASP A 26 14.60 -13.98 -0.66
CA ASP A 26 15.08 -13.88 0.71
C ASP A 26 16.61 -13.97 0.82
N ALA A 27 17.27 -14.72 -0.05
CA ALA A 27 18.71 -14.82 -0.04
C ALA A 27 19.37 -13.51 -0.44
N ARG A 28 18.85 -12.87 -1.47
CA ARG A 28 19.25 -11.54 -1.91
C ARG A 28 19.01 -10.48 -0.81
N PHE A 29 17.86 -10.55 -0.16
CA PHE A 29 17.55 -9.66 0.98
C PHE A 29 18.56 -9.83 2.13
N LYS A 30 18.88 -11.07 2.53
CA LYS A 30 19.84 -11.34 3.59
C LYS A 30 21.25 -10.87 3.22
N GLN A 31 21.64 -11.03 1.97
CA GLN A 31 22.91 -10.52 1.48
C GLN A 31 22.96 -8.99 1.56
N ASN A 32 21.93 -8.31 1.08
CA ASN A 32 21.82 -6.86 1.15
C ASN A 32 21.87 -6.37 2.60
N MET A 33 21.15 -7.03 3.51
CA MET A 33 21.21 -6.70 4.93
C MET A 33 22.61 -6.82 5.52
N ALA A 34 23.33 -7.89 5.19
CA ALA A 34 24.69 -8.10 5.68
C ALA A 34 25.67 -7.03 5.16
N GLU A 35 25.56 -6.67 3.88
CA GLU A 35 26.39 -5.64 3.24
C GLU A 35 26.17 -4.24 3.85
N TYR A 36 24.96 -3.95 4.31
CA TYR A 36 24.61 -2.65 4.91
C TYR A 36 24.67 -2.61 6.44
N GLY A 37 25.28 -3.59 7.08
CA GLY A 37 25.54 -3.59 8.51
C GLY A 37 24.44 -4.20 9.38
N GLY A 38 23.51 -4.94 8.78
CA GLY A 38 22.45 -5.66 9.50
C GLY A 38 21.18 -4.85 9.73
N ALA A 39 20.21 -5.45 10.42
CA ALA A 39 18.85 -4.92 10.54
C ALA A 39 18.74 -3.54 11.19
N GLU A 40 19.55 -3.25 12.18
CA GLU A 40 19.57 -1.94 12.86
C GLU A 40 20.01 -0.81 11.94
N GLN A 41 21.04 -1.04 11.14
CA GLN A 41 21.56 -0.03 10.22
C GLN A 41 20.65 0.12 8.99
N THR A 42 20.04 -0.96 8.57
CA THR A 42 19.20 -0.97 7.38
C THR A 42 17.90 -0.20 7.57
N GLN A 43 17.38 -0.02 8.77
CA GLN A 43 16.20 0.84 9.01
C GLN A 43 16.39 2.29 8.57
N TYR A 44 17.62 2.80 8.58
CA TYR A 44 17.90 4.22 8.43
C TYR A 44 18.78 4.58 7.23
N ARG A 45 19.41 3.60 6.59
CA ARG A 45 20.44 3.82 5.56
C ARG A 45 20.26 3.01 4.30
N ILE A 46 19.09 2.47 4.11
CA ILE A 46 18.93 1.46 3.09
C ILE A 46 19.00 2.04 1.69
N ALA A 47 19.98 1.58 0.93
CA ALA A 47 19.78 1.37 -0.49
C ALA A 47 18.94 0.10 -0.64
N TRP A 48 17.67 0.17 -0.39
CA TRP A 48 16.76 -0.93 -0.59
C TRP A 48 16.78 -1.31 -2.07
N ASP A 49 16.72 -2.59 -2.30
CA ASP A 49 16.59 -3.11 -3.63
C ASP A 49 15.10 -3.10 -4.04
N PRO A 50 14.64 -2.07 -4.75
CA PRO A 50 13.22 -1.96 -5.07
C PRO A 50 12.74 -3.05 -6.03
N GLU A 51 13.67 -3.70 -6.75
CA GLU A 51 13.34 -4.81 -7.64
C GLU A 51 13.03 -6.09 -6.85
N ASN A 52 13.49 -6.16 -5.60
CA ASN A 52 13.27 -7.32 -4.72
C ASN A 52 12.16 -7.10 -3.68
N ALA A 53 11.44 -6.00 -3.73
CA ALA A 53 10.43 -5.66 -2.73
C ALA A 53 9.07 -5.37 -3.35
N GLY A 54 8.03 -6.01 -2.85
CA GLY A 54 6.63 -5.75 -3.25
C GLY A 54 6.06 -4.51 -2.58
N GLY A 55 6.23 -4.44 -1.27
CA GLY A 55 5.57 -3.44 -0.43
C GLY A 55 4.08 -3.75 -0.21
N TYR A 56 3.41 -2.91 0.57
CA TYR A 56 2.02 -3.11 0.95
C TYR A 56 1.08 -2.14 0.23
N ALA A 57 -0.04 -2.64 -0.25
CA ALA A 57 -1.16 -1.85 -0.70
C ALA A 57 -2.47 -2.64 -0.58
N ALA A 58 -3.54 -1.97 -0.23
CA ALA A 58 -4.87 -2.55 -0.16
C ALA A 58 -5.92 -1.61 -0.74
N LEU A 59 -6.96 -2.17 -1.35
CA LEU A 59 -8.14 -1.45 -1.78
C LEU A 59 -9.29 -1.74 -0.83
N LEU A 60 -9.80 -0.71 -0.20
CA LEU A 60 -10.97 -0.77 0.67
C LEU A 60 -12.20 -0.32 -0.10
N THR A 61 -13.25 -1.14 -0.07
CA THR A 61 -14.55 -0.75 -0.60
C THR A 61 -15.55 -0.70 0.55
N VAL A 62 -16.00 0.50 0.87
CA VAL A 62 -16.96 0.76 1.94
C VAL A 62 -18.34 0.96 1.33
N THR A 63 -19.31 0.16 1.76
CA THR A 63 -20.71 0.34 1.37
C THR A 63 -21.48 0.91 2.55
N SER A 64 -22.07 2.09 2.37
CA SER A 64 -22.90 2.72 3.38
C SER A 64 -24.23 2.00 3.58
N LEU A 65 -24.95 2.36 4.63
CA LEU A 65 -26.30 1.82 4.87
C LEU A 65 -27.27 2.12 3.74
N ASP A 66 -27.07 3.22 3.02
CA ASP A 66 -27.89 3.63 1.86
C ASP A 66 -27.47 2.92 0.56
N GLY A 67 -26.38 2.16 0.57
CA GLY A 67 -25.87 1.44 -0.59
C GLY A 67 -24.81 2.20 -1.40
N ASP A 68 -24.47 3.42 -1.01
CA ASP A 68 -23.38 4.18 -1.65
C ASP A 68 -22.04 3.53 -1.37
N GLN A 69 -21.18 3.51 -2.38
CA GLN A 69 -19.82 2.95 -2.24
C GLN A 69 -18.76 4.03 -2.26
N ARG A 70 -17.76 3.85 -1.41
CA ARG A 70 -16.52 4.62 -1.40
C ARG A 70 -15.34 3.67 -1.53
N ARG A 71 -14.36 4.08 -2.31
CA ARG A 71 -13.11 3.32 -2.48
C ARG A 71 -11.95 4.11 -1.92
N ILE A 72 -11.16 3.43 -1.12
CA ILE A 72 -10.00 3.99 -0.45
C ILE A 72 -8.80 3.12 -0.81
N LEU A 73 -7.76 3.73 -1.36
CA LEU A 73 -6.48 3.07 -1.57
C LEU A 73 -5.62 3.29 -0.32
N LEU A 74 -5.31 2.21 0.38
CA LEU A 74 -4.46 2.21 1.56
C LEU A 74 -3.07 1.77 1.16
N ASP A 75 -2.11 2.67 1.28
CA ASP A 75 -0.72 2.51 0.89
C ASP A 75 -0.51 2.23 -0.60
N THR A 76 0.71 2.38 -1.10
CA THR A 76 1.02 2.28 -2.53
C THR A 76 2.21 1.37 -2.85
N GLY A 77 2.64 0.57 -1.88
CA GLY A 77 3.74 -0.37 -2.08
C GLY A 77 5.10 0.30 -2.24
N TRP A 78 6.00 -0.37 -2.90
CA TRP A 78 7.37 0.09 -3.05
C TRP A 78 7.85 0.18 -4.50
N SER A 79 8.01 -0.97 -5.16
CA SER A 79 8.51 -1.03 -6.53
C SER A 79 7.50 -0.48 -7.51
N ASN A 80 7.87 0.54 -8.30
CA ASN A 80 6.98 1.09 -9.30
C ASN A 80 6.54 0.06 -10.33
N ASP A 81 7.47 -0.74 -10.84
CA ASP A 81 7.16 -1.75 -11.87
C ASP A 81 6.22 -2.82 -11.31
N TRP A 82 6.45 -3.28 -10.09
CA TRP A 82 5.56 -4.21 -9.42
C TRP A 82 4.19 -3.62 -9.17
N MET A 83 4.12 -2.38 -8.70
CA MET A 83 2.84 -1.72 -8.44
C MET A 83 2.07 -1.40 -9.71
N ASP A 84 2.71 -1.02 -10.80
CA ASP A 84 2.08 -0.87 -12.11
C ASP A 84 1.41 -2.20 -12.55
N TYR A 85 2.12 -3.30 -12.39
CA TYR A 85 1.58 -4.63 -12.68
C TYR A 85 0.38 -4.99 -11.77
N VAL A 86 0.54 -4.79 -10.46
CA VAL A 86 -0.51 -5.11 -9.48
C VAL A 86 -1.76 -4.26 -9.69
N PHE A 87 -1.61 -2.97 -9.91
CA PHE A 87 -2.73 -2.08 -10.15
C PHE A 87 -3.46 -2.41 -11.44
N ALA A 88 -2.74 -2.71 -12.51
CA ALA A 88 -3.33 -3.15 -13.76
C ALA A 88 -4.09 -4.47 -13.60
N ARG A 89 -3.50 -5.44 -12.90
CA ARG A 89 -4.12 -6.74 -12.64
C ARG A 89 -5.43 -6.64 -11.87
N HIS A 90 -5.52 -5.72 -10.92
CA HIS A 90 -6.70 -5.52 -10.08
C HIS A 90 -7.63 -4.41 -10.59
N GLY A 91 -7.31 -3.78 -11.71
CA GLY A 91 -8.11 -2.70 -12.30
C GLY A 91 -8.05 -1.38 -11.53
N VAL A 92 -7.11 -1.23 -10.59
CA VAL A 92 -6.96 -0.01 -9.79
C VAL A 92 -6.47 1.16 -10.64
N ASP A 93 -5.62 0.92 -11.62
CA ASP A 93 -5.19 1.91 -12.60
C ASP A 93 -6.37 2.57 -13.31
N ARG A 94 -7.32 1.79 -13.77
CA ARG A 94 -8.54 2.29 -14.43
C ARG A 94 -9.46 3.03 -13.46
N MET A 95 -9.54 2.57 -12.21
CA MET A 95 -10.29 3.26 -11.17
C MET A 95 -9.69 4.63 -10.86
N LEU A 96 -8.36 4.74 -10.83
CA LEU A 96 -7.67 6.01 -10.64
C LEU A 96 -7.89 6.96 -11.82
N GLU A 97 -7.76 6.48 -13.05
CA GLU A 97 -8.01 7.26 -14.26
C GLU A 97 -9.46 7.74 -14.36
N GLY A 98 -10.40 6.90 -13.94
CA GLY A 98 -11.84 7.21 -13.95
C GLY A 98 -12.34 8.02 -12.77
N GLY A 99 -11.46 8.39 -11.82
CA GLY A 99 -11.85 9.12 -10.61
C GLY A 99 -12.72 8.30 -9.64
N GLU A 100 -12.59 6.98 -9.65
CA GLU A 100 -13.38 6.07 -8.82
C GLU A 100 -12.75 5.79 -7.45
N ILE A 101 -11.53 6.23 -7.22
CA ILE A 101 -10.88 6.19 -5.90
C ILE A 101 -11.14 7.51 -5.20
N ASP A 102 -11.88 7.46 -4.10
CA ASP A 102 -12.30 8.66 -3.35
C ASP A 102 -11.18 9.22 -2.50
N PHE A 103 -10.39 8.35 -1.86
CA PHE A 103 -9.30 8.73 -0.96
C PHE A 103 -8.11 7.81 -1.14
N MET A 104 -6.94 8.38 -0.93
CA MET A 104 -5.71 7.63 -0.70
C MET A 104 -5.23 7.92 0.72
N VAL A 105 -4.90 6.87 1.47
CA VAL A 105 -4.42 6.96 2.84
C VAL A 105 -3.07 6.29 2.93
N LEU A 106 -2.09 6.98 3.49
CA LEU A 106 -0.81 6.41 3.84
C LEU A 106 -0.80 6.06 5.32
N SER A 107 -0.54 4.80 5.64
CA SER A 107 -0.57 4.31 7.02
C SER A 107 0.57 4.88 7.85
N HIS A 108 1.75 4.95 7.28
CA HIS A 108 2.97 5.48 7.92
C HIS A 108 4.08 5.72 6.89
N TRP A 109 5.16 6.41 7.33
CA TRP A 109 6.27 6.81 6.46
C TRP A 109 7.38 5.75 6.34
N HIS A 110 7.01 4.52 6.01
CA HIS A 110 7.99 3.51 5.58
C HIS A 110 7.96 3.38 4.06
N LEU A 111 9.13 3.19 3.47
CA LEU A 111 9.34 3.21 2.02
C LEU A 111 8.47 2.19 1.27
N ASP A 112 8.30 1.01 1.86
CA ASP A 112 7.50 -0.08 1.33
C ASP A 112 5.97 0.15 1.39
N HIS A 113 5.56 1.32 1.87
CA HIS A 113 4.16 1.74 1.95
C HIS A 113 3.82 2.93 1.05
N TYR A 114 4.79 3.71 0.57
CA TYR A 114 4.47 4.92 -0.20
C TYR A 114 5.31 5.16 -1.47
N LEU A 115 6.42 4.45 -1.68
CA LEU A 115 7.29 4.72 -2.83
C LEU A 115 6.73 4.28 -4.17
N GLY A 116 5.79 3.34 -4.18
CA GLY A 116 5.13 2.91 -5.40
C GLY A 116 4.17 3.95 -6.01
N HIS A 117 4.01 5.08 -5.33
CA HIS A 117 3.21 6.18 -5.84
C HIS A 117 4.03 7.03 -6.80
N ARG A 118 3.72 6.96 -8.09
CA ARG A 118 4.20 7.94 -9.06
C ARG A 118 3.33 9.17 -8.96
N VAL A 119 3.94 10.26 -8.49
CA VAL A 119 3.39 11.58 -8.75
C VAL A 119 3.79 11.90 -10.19
N ASP A 120 2.90 11.68 -11.12
CA ASP A 120 3.07 12.24 -12.44
C ASP A 120 3.03 13.75 -12.30
N ALA A 121 4.18 14.33 -12.45
CA ALA A 121 4.32 15.77 -12.42
C ALA A 121 3.68 16.41 -13.65
#